data_11a06b615572c61671e42ee6323d3cf3
#
_entry.id   11a06b615572c61671e42ee6323d3cf3
#
_cell.length_a   1.000
_cell.length_b   1.000
_cell.length_c   1.000
_cell.angle_alpha   90.00
_cell.angle_beta   90.00
_cell.angle_gamma   90.00
#
_symmetry.space_group_name_H-M   'P 1'
#
loop_
_entity.id
_entity.type
_entity.pdbx_description
1 polymer ?
#
loop_
_entity_poly.entity_id
_entity_poly.type
_entity_poly.pdbx_seq_one_letter_code
_entity_poly.pdbx_strand_id
1 'polypeptide(L)'
;MVVSDKPQRKDLDKCVHCGLCLNSCPTYRELGIEMDSPRGRIYQMNQVSQGLAQIGPSYIEHLELCLACRGCETACPSGVQYGKLIEAARAEIETKTTRPWHVELVRNIVFRHLLPSRTNLRMCGLKIAAPVSF
;
A
#
# COMPACT_ATOMS: atom_id res chain seq x y z
N MET A 1 7.16 -8.41 -15.02
CA MET A 1 6.50 -9.20 -13.97
C MET A 1 5.07 -8.69 -13.87
N VAL A 2 4.09 -9.48 -14.28
CA VAL A 2 2.67 -9.10 -14.14
C VAL A 2 2.34 -9.25 -12.66
N VAL A 3 2.16 -8.12 -11.98
CA VAL A 3 1.64 -8.12 -10.60
C VAL A 3 0.19 -8.61 -10.73
N SER A 4 -0.15 -9.69 -10.05
CA SER A 4 -1.53 -10.16 -9.95
C SER A 4 -2.36 -9.08 -9.27
N ASP A 5 -3.49 -8.70 -9.88
CA ASP A 5 -4.39 -7.67 -9.36
C ASP A 5 -5.04 -8.02 -7.99
N LYS A 6 -4.68 -9.17 -7.43
CA LYS A 6 -5.17 -9.66 -6.13
C LYS A 6 -4.05 -10.33 -5.34
N PRO A 7 -4.04 -10.17 -3.98
CA PRO A 7 -3.14 -10.91 -3.13
C PRO A 7 -3.31 -12.42 -3.30
N GLN A 8 -2.22 -13.12 -3.57
CA GLN A 8 -2.28 -14.56 -3.78
C GLN A 8 -2.34 -15.30 -2.45
N ARG A 9 -3.29 -16.22 -2.29
CA ARG A 9 -3.50 -16.99 -1.06
C ARG A 9 -2.22 -17.69 -0.59
N LYS A 10 -1.48 -18.32 -1.49
CA LYS A 10 -0.20 -18.97 -1.19
C LYS A 10 0.85 -18.05 -0.51
N ASP A 11 0.79 -16.74 -0.78
CA ASP A 11 1.71 -15.78 -0.19
C ASP A 11 1.16 -15.22 1.14
N LEU A 12 -0.17 -15.14 1.29
CA LEU A 12 -0.84 -14.81 2.55
C LEU A 12 -0.63 -15.91 3.60
N ASP A 13 -0.74 -17.18 3.20
CA ASP A 13 -0.62 -18.35 4.09
C ASP A 13 0.81 -18.56 4.63
N LYS A 14 1.82 -17.86 4.10
CA LYS A 14 3.18 -17.85 4.67
C LYS A 14 3.25 -17.16 6.04
N CYS A 15 2.28 -16.32 6.36
CA CYS A 15 2.27 -15.59 7.62
C CYS A 15 1.79 -16.49 8.77
N VAL A 16 2.70 -16.79 9.69
CA VAL A 16 2.39 -17.57 10.91
C VAL A 16 1.93 -16.70 12.09
N HIS A 17 1.67 -15.43 11.86
CA HIS A 17 1.19 -14.45 12.86
C HIS A 17 2.06 -14.32 14.13
N CYS A 18 3.36 -14.62 14.07
CA CYS A 18 4.27 -14.62 15.23
C CYS A 18 4.48 -13.23 15.87
N GLY A 19 4.22 -12.13 15.15
CA GLY A 19 4.31 -10.78 15.67
C GLY A 19 5.70 -10.13 15.62
N LEU A 20 6.75 -10.80 15.15
CA LEU A 20 8.11 -10.22 15.08
C LEU A 20 8.20 -8.96 14.20
N CYS A 21 7.29 -8.81 13.25
CA CYS A 21 7.21 -7.63 12.37
C CYS A 21 6.61 -6.38 13.05
N LEU A 22 5.98 -6.50 14.24
CA LEU A 22 5.27 -5.40 14.89
C LEU A 22 6.18 -4.23 15.22
N ASN A 23 7.33 -4.50 15.82
CA ASN A 23 8.30 -3.48 16.22
C ASN A 23 8.94 -2.73 15.03
N SER A 24 8.94 -3.34 13.84
CA SER A 24 9.48 -2.75 12.62
C SER A 24 8.44 -1.92 11.85
N CYS A 25 7.18 -1.91 12.29
CA CYS A 25 6.11 -1.20 11.61
C CYS A 25 5.89 0.19 12.23
N PRO A 26 6.15 1.29 11.49
CA PRO A 26 5.94 2.63 12.02
C PRO A 26 4.48 2.92 12.35
N THR A 27 3.54 2.51 11.52
CA THR A 27 2.11 2.77 11.78
C THR A 27 1.62 2.03 13.02
N TYR A 28 2.07 0.80 13.25
CA TYR A 28 1.71 0.06 14.47
C TYR A 28 2.33 0.69 15.72
N ARG A 29 3.59 1.15 15.64
CA ARG A 29 4.28 1.79 16.77
C ARG A 29 3.60 3.07 17.23
N GLU A 30 3.08 3.87 16.30
CA GLU A 30 2.43 5.14 16.59
C GLU A 30 0.97 4.97 17.04
N LEU A 31 0.23 4.07 16.40
CA LEU A 31 -1.22 3.93 16.61
C LEU A 31 -1.58 2.85 17.64
N GLY A 32 -0.75 1.83 17.81
CA GLY A 32 -1.03 0.69 18.71
C GLY A 32 -2.20 -0.21 18.27
N ILE A 33 -2.70 -0.01 17.05
CA ILE A 33 -3.87 -0.73 16.52
C ILE A 33 -3.41 -1.96 15.77
N GLU A 34 -3.90 -3.14 16.15
CA GLU A 34 -3.50 -4.40 15.51
C GLU A 34 -3.84 -4.45 14.01
N MET A 35 -4.96 -3.84 13.60
CA MET A 35 -5.37 -3.79 12.19
C MET A 35 -4.41 -2.98 11.33
N ASP A 36 -3.62 -2.08 11.92
CA ASP A 36 -2.57 -1.30 11.25
C ASP A 36 -1.19 -1.96 11.31
N SER A 37 -1.11 -3.15 11.91
CA SER A 37 0.10 -3.96 11.92
C SER A 37 0.28 -4.73 10.60
N PRO A 38 1.51 -5.16 10.25
CA PRO A 38 1.72 -5.97 9.04
C PRO A 38 0.93 -7.28 9.07
N ARG A 39 0.93 -7.99 10.21
CA ARG A 39 0.17 -9.25 10.34
C ARG A 39 -1.34 -9.02 10.35
N GLY A 40 -1.81 -7.94 10.97
CA GLY A 40 -3.23 -7.57 10.97
C GLY A 40 -3.73 -7.24 9.58
N ARG A 41 -2.94 -6.52 8.77
CA ARG A 41 -3.24 -6.26 7.36
C ARG A 41 -3.26 -7.55 6.53
N ILE A 42 -2.32 -8.47 6.73
CA ILE A 42 -2.34 -9.79 6.08
C ILE A 42 -3.60 -10.57 6.46
N TYR A 43 -3.98 -10.54 7.73
CA TYR A 43 -5.22 -11.16 8.18
C TYR A 43 -6.45 -10.59 7.45
N GLN A 44 -6.56 -9.26 7.34
CA GLN A 44 -7.64 -8.60 6.59
C GLN A 44 -7.65 -9.02 5.12
N MET A 45 -6.49 -9.01 4.45
CA MET A 45 -6.35 -9.47 3.06
C MET A 45 -6.80 -10.94 2.92
N ASN A 46 -6.46 -11.78 3.88
CA ASN A 46 -6.85 -13.19 3.87
C ASN A 46 -8.37 -13.35 4.01
N GLN A 47 -9.01 -12.60 4.92
CA GLN A 47 -10.47 -12.60 5.07
C GLN A 47 -11.18 -12.18 3.77
N VAL A 48 -10.68 -11.14 3.10
CA VAL A 48 -11.21 -10.69 1.81
C VAL A 48 -10.99 -11.74 0.73
N SER A 49 -9.81 -12.37 0.68
CA SER A 49 -9.48 -13.39 -0.32
C SER A 49 -10.35 -14.66 -0.20
N GLN A 50 -10.82 -14.96 1.01
CA GLN A 50 -11.73 -16.07 1.30
C GLN A 50 -13.21 -15.71 1.12
N GLY A 51 -13.52 -14.45 0.83
CA GLY A 51 -14.91 -13.98 0.72
C GLY A 51 -15.63 -13.83 2.07
N LEU A 52 -14.91 -13.92 3.19
CA LEU A 52 -15.46 -13.76 4.55
C LEU A 52 -15.64 -12.30 4.94
N ALA A 53 -14.90 -11.40 4.29
CA ALA A 53 -15.03 -9.96 4.44
C ALA A 53 -15.12 -9.27 3.07
N GLN A 54 -15.73 -8.08 3.06
CA GLN A 54 -15.81 -7.26 1.85
C GLN A 54 -14.79 -6.12 1.90
N ILE A 55 -14.42 -5.59 0.73
CA ILE A 55 -13.63 -4.37 0.62
C ILE A 55 -14.52 -3.18 0.98
N GLY A 56 -14.52 -2.83 2.26
CA GLY A 56 -15.27 -1.71 2.81
C GLY A 56 -14.36 -0.55 3.24
N PRO A 57 -14.94 0.57 3.72
CA PRO A 57 -14.18 1.76 4.12
C PRO A 57 -13.08 1.45 5.15
N SER A 58 -13.37 0.65 6.16
CA SER A 58 -12.40 0.29 7.20
C SER A 58 -11.21 -0.51 6.64
N TYR A 59 -11.47 -1.49 5.75
CA TYR A 59 -10.40 -2.23 5.07
C TYR A 59 -9.50 -1.30 4.27
N ILE A 60 -10.09 -0.38 3.50
CA ILE A 60 -9.38 0.59 2.67
C ILE A 60 -8.51 1.48 3.54
N GLU A 61 -9.07 2.04 4.62
CA GLU A 61 -8.36 2.92 5.55
C GLU A 61 -7.08 2.26 6.10
N HIS A 62 -7.19 1.05 6.66
CA HIS A 62 -6.04 0.34 7.22
C HIS A 62 -4.99 -0.03 6.19
N LEU A 63 -5.38 -0.37 4.95
CA LEU A 63 -4.44 -0.70 3.89
C LEU A 63 -3.76 0.56 3.30
N GLU A 64 -4.49 1.67 3.21
CA GLU A 64 -3.95 2.95 2.72
C GLU A 64 -3.01 3.62 3.73
N LEU A 65 -3.21 3.46 5.03
CA LEU A 65 -2.30 3.93 6.08
C LEU A 65 -0.92 3.28 6.04
N CYS A 66 -0.75 2.16 5.34
CA CYS A 66 0.54 1.50 5.22
C CYS A 66 1.52 2.37 4.41
N LEU A 67 2.69 2.66 4.96
CA LEU A 67 3.73 3.44 4.26
C LEU A 67 4.49 2.65 3.18
N ALA A 68 4.20 1.37 2.99
CA ALA A 68 4.91 0.47 2.06
C ALA A 68 6.45 0.45 2.25
N CYS A 69 6.93 0.77 3.44
CA CYS A 69 8.36 0.88 3.77
C CYS A 69 9.11 -0.46 3.78
N ARG A 70 8.40 -1.60 3.75
CA ARG A 70 8.92 -2.98 3.76
C ARG A 70 9.79 -3.37 4.97
N GLY A 71 9.88 -2.56 6.00
CA GLY A 71 10.62 -2.89 7.22
C GLY A 71 10.14 -4.19 7.90
N CYS A 72 8.88 -4.56 7.69
CA CYS A 72 8.33 -5.83 8.17
C CYS A 72 8.85 -7.07 7.43
N GLU A 73 9.33 -6.94 6.18
CA GLU A 73 9.90 -8.05 5.42
C GLU A 73 11.23 -8.50 6.00
N THR A 74 12.09 -7.55 6.37
CA THR A 74 13.41 -7.83 6.96
C THR A 74 13.30 -8.48 8.34
N ALA A 75 12.21 -8.19 9.07
CA ALA A 75 11.93 -8.75 10.39
C ALA A 75 11.19 -10.10 10.33
N CYS A 76 10.79 -10.56 9.14
CA CYS A 76 9.95 -11.75 9.00
C CYS A 76 10.77 -13.03 8.83
N PRO A 77 10.76 -13.96 9.81
CA PRO A 77 11.48 -15.24 9.69
C PRO A 77 10.84 -16.18 8.65
N SER A 78 9.54 -16.02 8.39
CA SER A 78 8.81 -16.83 7.39
C SER A 78 9.01 -16.33 5.95
N GLY A 79 9.76 -15.25 5.73
CA GLY A 79 10.06 -14.72 4.40
C GLY A 79 8.83 -14.21 3.65
N VAL A 80 7.84 -13.64 4.34
CA VAL A 80 6.66 -13.05 3.73
C VAL A 80 7.05 -11.83 2.90
N GLN A 81 6.75 -11.84 1.61
CA GLN A 81 6.98 -10.71 0.70
C GLN A 81 5.82 -9.70 0.82
N TYR A 82 5.80 -8.98 1.94
CA TYR A 82 4.71 -8.07 2.28
C TYR A 82 4.50 -6.97 1.21
N GLY A 83 5.57 -6.46 0.58
CA GLY A 83 5.48 -5.46 -0.47
C GLY A 83 4.59 -5.90 -1.63
N LYS A 84 4.73 -7.15 -2.09
CA LYS A 84 3.87 -7.71 -3.14
C LYS A 84 2.41 -7.80 -2.70
N LEU A 85 2.17 -8.18 -1.44
CA LEU A 85 0.82 -8.31 -0.90
C LEU A 85 0.11 -6.96 -0.83
N ILE A 86 0.79 -5.93 -0.30
CA ILE A 86 0.18 -4.60 -0.17
C ILE A 86 -0.02 -3.92 -1.54
N GLU A 87 0.89 -4.12 -2.49
CA GLU A 87 0.74 -3.61 -3.87
C GLU A 87 -0.47 -4.25 -4.55
N ALA A 88 -0.61 -5.59 -4.48
CA ALA A 88 -1.75 -6.31 -5.04
C ALA A 88 -3.08 -5.93 -4.36
N ALA A 89 -3.09 -5.78 -3.03
CA ALA A 89 -4.29 -5.36 -2.30
C ALA A 89 -4.74 -3.96 -2.69
N ARG A 90 -3.81 -3.02 -2.86
CA ARG A 90 -4.12 -1.66 -3.34
C ARG A 90 -4.61 -1.65 -4.77
N ALA A 91 -4.04 -2.46 -5.66
CA ALA A 91 -4.54 -2.61 -7.03
C ALA A 91 -5.98 -3.15 -7.02
N GLU A 92 -6.29 -4.13 -6.17
CA GLU A 92 -7.64 -4.66 -6.02
C GLU A 92 -8.62 -3.60 -5.49
N ILE A 93 -8.21 -2.78 -4.51
CA ILE A 93 -9.01 -1.66 -4.00
C ILE A 93 -9.33 -0.68 -5.14
N GLU A 94 -8.33 -0.27 -5.92
CA GLU A 94 -8.50 0.67 -7.04
C GLU A 94 -9.48 0.15 -8.12
N THR A 95 -9.50 -1.16 -8.36
CA THR A 95 -10.41 -1.77 -9.35
C THR A 95 -11.84 -1.89 -8.85
N LYS A 96 -12.03 -2.04 -7.53
CA LYS A 96 -13.36 -2.26 -6.92
C LYS A 96 -14.01 -1.01 -6.34
N THR A 97 -13.24 0.06 -6.13
CA THR A 97 -13.73 1.29 -5.50
C THR A 97 -13.81 2.40 -6.53
N THR A 98 -15.02 2.94 -6.72
CA THR A 98 -15.22 4.15 -7.53
C THR A 98 -14.92 5.38 -6.70
N ARG A 99 -13.90 6.14 -7.08
CA ARG A 99 -13.57 7.41 -6.42
C ARG A 99 -14.52 8.51 -6.86
N PRO A 100 -14.81 9.53 -6.01
CA PRO A 100 -15.55 10.71 -6.43
C PRO A 100 -14.87 11.40 -7.62
N TRP A 101 -15.65 11.85 -8.60
CA TRP A 101 -15.14 12.41 -9.86
C TRP A 101 -14.14 13.57 -9.67
N HIS A 102 -14.33 14.40 -8.63
CA HIS A 102 -13.45 15.53 -8.34
C HIS A 102 -12.05 15.06 -7.88
N VAL A 103 -11.96 13.97 -7.11
CA VAL A 103 -10.69 13.37 -6.70
C VAL A 103 -9.96 12.78 -7.90
N GLU A 104 -10.69 12.12 -8.79
CA GLU A 104 -10.16 11.56 -10.02
C GLU A 104 -9.68 12.66 -10.97
N LEU A 105 -10.41 13.76 -11.09
CA LEU A 105 -10.02 14.93 -11.90
C LEU A 105 -8.70 15.52 -11.40
N VAL A 106 -8.59 15.81 -10.09
CA VAL A 106 -7.37 16.36 -9.49
C VAL A 106 -6.19 15.40 -9.69
N ARG A 107 -6.39 14.11 -9.46
CA ARG A 107 -5.38 13.08 -9.67
C ARG A 107 -4.91 13.03 -11.13
N ASN A 108 -5.82 13.06 -12.09
CA ASN A 108 -5.49 13.07 -13.51
C ASN A 108 -4.70 14.31 -13.90
N ILE A 109 -5.08 15.50 -13.41
CA ILE A 109 -4.34 16.74 -13.66
C ILE A 109 -2.92 16.64 -13.09
N VAL A 110 -2.78 16.21 -11.82
CA VAL A 110 -1.48 16.10 -11.16
C VAL A 110 -0.59 15.07 -11.84
N PHE A 111 -1.07 13.85 -12.06
CA PHE A 111 -0.24 12.77 -12.60
C PHE A 111 -0.02 12.83 -14.10
N ARG A 112 -0.96 13.36 -14.90
CA ARG A 112 -0.81 13.43 -16.36
C ARG A 112 -0.18 14.73 -16.85
N HIS A 113 -0.42 15.85 -16.17
CA HIS A 113 0.01 17.16 -16.66
C HIS A 113 1.10 17.82 -15.81
N LEU A 114 1.02 17.68 -14.46
CA LEU A 114 1.95 18.36 -13.58
C LEU A 114 3.25 17.57 -13.39
N LEU A 115 3.18 16.31 -12.98
CA LEU A 115 4.36 15.51 -12.64
C LEU A 115 5.24 15.12 -13.85
N PRO A 116 4.72 14.80 -15.05
CA PRO A 116 5.57 14.41 -16.18
C PRO A 116 6.39 15.56 -16.78
N SER A 117 6.01 16.81 -16.53
CA SER A 117 6.65 17.98 -17.15
C SER A 117 7.44 18.79 -16.13
N ARG A 118 8.76 18.85 -16.30
CA ARG A 118 9.65 19.72 -15.51
C ARG A 118 9.26 21.19 -15.60
N THR A 119 8.75 21.61 -16.76
CA THR A 119 8.32 22.98 -17.01
C THR A 119 7.10 23.33 -16.15
N ASN A 120 6.12 22.44 -16.10
CA ASN A 120 4.90 22.64 -15.30
C ASN A 120 5.20 22.66 -13.80
N LEU A 121 6.12 21.78 -13.33
CA LEU A 121 6.56 21.76 -11.94
C LEU A 121 7.28 23.06 -11.55
N ARG A 122 8.11 23.64 -12.46
CA ARG A 122 8.76 24.95 -12.22
C ARG A 122 7.75 26.09 -12.15
N MET A 123 6.73 26.07 -12.99
CA MET A 123 5.66 27.08 -12.97
C MET A 123 4.84 27.03 -11.68
N CYS A 124 4.68 25.83 -11.07
CA CYS A 124 4.04 25.65 -9.75
C CYS A 124 4.96 26.02 -8.57
N GLY A 125 6.14 26.60 -8.81
CA GLY A 125 7.05 27.06 -7.75
C GLY A 125 7.86 25.93 -7.06
N LEU A 126 7.76 24.69 -7.52
CA LEU A 126 8.60 23.61 -7.02
C LEU A 126 10.03 23.75 -7.59
N LYS A 127 10.97 24.13 -6.73
CA LYS A 127 12.40 24.14 -7.08
C LYS A 127 12.89 22.70 -7.17
N ILE A 128 12.91 22.17 -8.39
CA ILE A 128 13.52 20.86 -8.65
C ILE A 128 15.02 21.07 -8.70
N ALA A 129 15.77 20.45 -7.77
CA ALA A 129 17.22 20.45 -7.81
C ALA A 129 17.72 19.89 -9.15
N ALA A 130 18.81 20.47 -9.67
CA ALA A 130 19.44 19.97 -10.89
C ALA A 130 19.84 18.49 -10.72
N PRO A 131 19.80 17.68 -11.79
CA PRO A 131 20.27 16.30 -11.70
C PRO A 131 21.71 16.29 -11.25
N VAL A 132 22.00 15.56 -10.20
CA VAL A 132 23.38 15.27 -9.78
C VAL A 132 23.97 14.42 -10.90
N SER A 133 24.91 14.96 -11.65
CA SER A 133 25.69 14.18 -12.62
C SER A 133 26.63 13.26 -11.85
N PHE A 134 26.42 11.94 -11.98
CA PHE A 134 27.38 10.93 -11.59
C PHE A 134 28.37 10.68 -12.71
#